data_e7357b91d294d36e3fbb27f07da29c25
#
_entry.id   e7357b91d294d36e3fbb27f07da29c25
#
_cell.length_a   1.000
_cell.length_b   1.000
_cell.length_c   1.000
_cell.angle_alpha   90.00
_cell.angle_beta   90.00
_cell.angle_gamma   90.00
#
_symmetry.space_group_name_H-M   'P 1'
#
loop_
_entity.id
_entity.type
_entity.pdbx_description
1 polymer ?
#
loop_
_entity_poly.entity_id
_entity_poly.type
_entity_poly.pdbx_seq_one_letter_code
_entity_poly.pdbx_strand_id
1 'polypeptide(L)'
;MDIAIVGTGYVGLVSGTCFAEMGVNVTCVDVNEEKINSLLEGNIPIYEPELDEMVFRNNKEGRLHFTTDITTCLDKVDIVFSAVGTPPDEDGSADLKYVLEVARTVGRNMNKYLVLVTKSTVPVGTAEKVKAAICEELNKRGVDIPFDVASNPEFLKEGAAIKDFMSPDRVVIGVDSERAKNVMSQLYRPLMLNNFRVIFTDIPSAEMIKYAANSMLATRISFMNDIANLCELVGADVNMVRKGIGADSRIGNKFLYPGCGYGGSCFPKDVKALIKTAEKHGYEMRVLKAVEEVNQKQKDLLFRKLSGYYGGDLKGRIVTLWGLAFKPETDDMREATSLVMIQKLLDAGCKVRVYDPVAMDECRRRVGDAVEYAVDMYGAVLDSDALLLLTEWKLFRLPSWGVIKKTMNHAVVIDGRNIYDAQELAGWGFDYLYIGK
;
A
#
# COMPACT_ATOMS: atom_id res chain seq x y z
N MET A 1 2.31 -29.29 7.29
CA MET A 1 1.12 -28.61 6.72
C MET A 1 1.53 -28.04 5.39
N ASP A 2 0.73 -28.28 4.39
CA ASP A 2 0.95 -27.80 3.03
C ASP A 2 -0.13 -26.79 2.69
N ILE A 3 0.28 -25.64 2.12
CA ILE A 3 -0.64 -24.59 1.71
C ILE A 3 -0.33 -24.11 0.29
N ALA A 4 -1.36 -23.63 -0.41
CA ALA A 4 -1.21 -22.90 -1.66
C ALA A 4 -1.59 -21.44 -1.49
N ILE A 5 -0.89 -20.55 -2.19
CA ILE A 5 -1.22 -19.13 -2.24
C ILE A 5 -1.36 -18.73 -3.71
N VAL A 6 -2.57 -18.35 -4.09
CA VAL A 6 -2.91 -17.93 -5.45
C VAL A 6 -2.80 -16.42 -5.57
N GLY A 7 -1.93 -15.99 -6.48
CA GLY A 7 -1.51 -14.61 -6.68
C GLY A 7 -0.13 -14.36 -6.10
N THR A 8 0.87 -14.09 -6.96
CA THR A 8 2.25 -13.73 -6.57
C THR A 8 2.49 -12.22 -6.66
N GLY A 9 1.46 -11.44 -6.40
CA GLY A 9 1.61 -10.02 -6.13
C GLY A 9 2.24 -9.78 -4.76
N TYR A 10 2.29 -8.52 -4.34
CA TYR A 10 2.94 -8.12 -3.10
C TYR A 10 2.48 -8.96 -1.88
N VAL A 11 1.17 -9.01 -1.65
CA VAL A 11 0.59 -9.72 -0.49
C VAL A 11 0.86 -11.23 -0.55
N GLY A 12 0.66 -11.84 -1.72
CA GLY A 12 0.79 -13.29 -1.86
C GLY A 12 2.23 -13.76 -1.74
N LEU A 13 3.16 -13.08 -2.42
CA LEU A 13 4.57 -13.47 -2.39
C LEU A 13 5.18 -13.27 -0.99
N VAL A 14 4.96 -12.12 -0.36
CA VAL A 14 5.44 -11.87 1.00
C VAL A 14 4.84 -12.86 1.99
N SER A 15 3.52 -13.08 1.94
CA SER A 15 2.87 -14.03 2.85
C SER A 15 3.35 -15.46 2.65
N GLY A 16 3.51 -15.90 1.40
CA GLY A 16 4.01 -17.23 1.07
C GLY A 16 5.42 -17.46 1.57
N THR A 17 6.29 -16.49 1.34
CA THR A 17 7.68 -16.53 1.78
C THR A 17 7.78 -16.55 3.31
N CYS A 18 6.98 -15.73 4.00
CA CYS A 18 6.96 -15.70 5.47
C CYS A 18 6.39 -17.00 6.07
N PHE A 19 5.35 -17.59 5.49
CA PHE A 19 4.88 -18.91 5.92
C PHE A 19 5.96 -20.00 5.71
N ALA A 20 6.66 -19.99 4.59
CA ALA A 20 7.76 -20.91 4.33
C ALA A 20 8.89 -20.73 5.36
N GLU A 21 9.21 -19.49 5.73
CA GLU A 21 10.18 -19.16 6.78
C GLU A 21 9.77 -19.70 8.15
N MET A 22 8.46 -19.75 8.43
CA MET A 22 7.90 -20.36 9.62
C MET A 22 7.88 -21.89 9.59
N GLY A 23 8.38 -22.53 8.53
CA GLY A 23 8.46 -23.98 8.37
C GLY A 23 7.25 -24.63 7.71
N VAL A 24 6.35 -23.85 7.10
CA VAL A 24 5.22 -24.37 6.31
C VAL A 24 5.69 -24.69 4.89
N ASN A 25 5.15 -25.75 4.31
CA ASN A 25 5.39 -26.07 2.89
C ASN A 25 4.40 -25.27 2.01
N VAL A 26 4.92 -24.36 1.20
CA VAL A 26 4.14 -23.37 0.47
C VAL A 26 4.30 -23.51 -1.03
N THR A 27 3.20 -23.57 -1.77
CA THR A 27 3.19 -23.42 -3.22
C THR A 27 2.53 -22.11 -3.60
N CYS A 28 3.30 -21.18 -4.14
CA CYS A 28 2.80 -19.95 -4.72
C CYS A 28 2.39 -20.19 -6.17
N VAL A 29 1.17 -19.77 -6.51
CA VAL A 29 0.54 -19.99 -7.81
C VAL A 29 0.20 -18.64 -8.45
N ASP A 30 0.60 -18.43 -9.71
CA ASP A 30 0.18 -17.26 -10.50
C ASP A 30 -0.03 -17.68 -11.97
N VAL A 31 -1.09 -17.21 -12.57
CA VAL A 31 -1.38 -17.51 -13.99
C VAL A 31 -0.41 -16.82 -14.96
N ASN A 32 0.36 -15.86 -14.49
CA ASN A 32 1.35 -15.16 -15.31
C ASN A 32 2.66 -15.95 -15.36
N GLU A 33 2.89 -16.60 -16.51
CA GLU A 33 4.09 -17.41 -16.76
C GLU A 33 5.39 -16.61 -16.63
N GLU A 34 5.42 -15.35 -17.09
CA GLU A 34 6.62 -14.51 -17.01
C GLU A 34 7.01 -14.25 -15.56
N LYS A 35 6.03 -13.98 -14.68
CA LYS A 35 6.29 -13.82 -13.24
C LYS A 35 6.81 -15.10 -12.60
N ILE A 36 6.21 -16.25 -12.90
CA ILE A 36 6.63 -17.53 -12.34
C ILE A 36 8.04 -17.88 -12.83
N ASN A 37 8.32 -17.71 -14.11
CA ASN A 37 9.65 -17.93 -14.66
C ASN A 37 10.69 -17.00 -14.00
N SER A 38 10.38 -15.71 -13.85
CA SER A 38 11.24 -14.75 -13.14
C SER A 38 11.55 -15.20 -11.72
N LEU A 39 10.53 -15.66 -10.96
CA LEU A 39 10.69 -16.17 -9.60
C LEU A 39 11.53 -17.46 -9.56
N LEU A 40 11.37 -18.36 -10.52
CA LEU A 40 12.17 -19.58 -10.64
C LEU A 40 13.64 -19.28 -10.98
N GLU A 41 13.90 -18.22 -11.72
CA GLU A 41 15.25 -17.70 -12.01
C GLU A 41 15.86 -16.91 -10.83
N GLY A 42 15.10 -16.66 -9.75
CA GLY A 42 15.53 -15.90 -8.58
C GLY A 42 15.36 -14.40 -8.70
N ASN A 43 14.66 -13.92 -9.72
CA ASN A 43 14.34 -12.50 -9.90
C ASN A 43 12.99 -12.17 -9.24
N ILE A 44 13.01 -11.32 -8.23
CA ILE A 44 11.80 -10.97 -7.47
C ILE A 44 11.12 -9.76 -8.11
N PRO A 45 9.85 -9.88 -8.58
CA PRO A 45 9.18 -8.83 -9.35
C PRO A 45 8.57 -7.70 -8.50
N ILE A 46 8.91 -7.63 -7.23
CA ILE A 46 8.45 -6.60 -6.28
C ILE A 46 9.61 -6.12 -5.42
N TYR A 47 9.58 -4.85 -5.02
CA TYR A 47 10.54 -4.31 -4.08
C TYR A 47 10.02 -4.45 -2.64
N GLU A 48 10.72 -5.24 -1.85
CA GLU A 48 10.54 -5.34 -0.39
C GLU A 48 11.89 -5.69 0.24
N PRO A 49 12.38 -4.91 1.21
CA PRO A 49 13.64 -5.22 1.88
C PRO A 49 13.71 -6.66 2.42
N GLU A 50 14.84 -7.35 2.22
CA GLU A 50 15.12 -8.69 2.70
C GLU A 50 14.32 -9.83 2.02
N LEU A 51 13.38 -9.52 1.13
CA LEU A 51 12.52 -10.53 0.51
C LEU A 51 13.32 -11.49 -0.40
N ASP A 52 14.23 -10.96 -1.18
CA ASP A 52 15.04 -11.72 -2.16
C ASP A 52 15.81 -12.85 -1.46
N GLU A 53 16.52 -12.54 -0.38
CA GLU A 53 17.28 -13.49 0.39
C GLU A 53 16.39 -14.57 1.02
N MET A 54 15.21 -14.15 1.51
CA MET A 54 14.26 -15.05 2.16
C MET A 54 13.60 -16.00 1.14
N VAL A 55 13.23 -15.52 -0.05
CA VAL A 55 12.71 -16.34 -1.15
C VAL A 55 13.76 -17.35 -1.57
N PHE A 56 14.98 -16.90 -1.84
CA PHE A 56 16.08 -17.77 -2.27
C PHE A 56 16.34 -18.91 -1.26
N ARG A 57 16.46 -18.57 0.02
CA ARG A 57 16.71 -19.53 1.10
C ARG A 57 15.59 -20.59 1.18
N ASN A 58 14.34 -20.16 1.21
CA ASN A 58 13.20 -21.08 1.36
C ASN A 58 12.94 -21.93 0.12
N ASN A 59 13.21 -21.40 -1.07
CA ASN A 59 13.16 -22.18 -2.31
C ASN A 59 14.24 -23.26 -2.32
N LYS A 60 15.48 -22.91 -1.97
CA LYS A 60 16.61 -23.85 -1.88
C LYS A 60 16.38 -24.97 -0.85
N GLU A 61 15.73 -24.66 0.27
CA GLU A 61 15.40 -25.62 1.32
C GLU A 61 14.13 -26.44 1.00
N GLY A 62 13.50 -26.23 -0.16
CA GLY A 62 12.35 -27.00 -0.62
C GLY A 62 11.07 -26.73 0.16
N ARG A 63 10.94 -25.56 0.80
CA ARG A 63 9.71 -25.14 1.49
C ARG A 63 8.87 -24.14 0.69
N LEU A 64 9.45 -23.49 -0.32
CA LEU A 64 8.76 -22.53 -1.17
C LEU A 64 8.85 -22.96 -2.63
N HIS A 65 7.69 -23.15 -3.26
CA HIS A 65 7.56 -23.59 -4.63
C HIS A 65 6.74 -22.62 -5.46
N PHE A 66 6.98 -22.58 -6.76
CA PHE A 66 6.26 -21.71 -7.69
C PHE A 66 5.69 -22.53 -8.85
N THR A 67 4.44 -22.25 -9.25
CA THR A 67 3.78 -22.92 -10.39
C THR A 67 2.74 -22.00 -11.01
N THR A 68 2.42 -22.27 -12.27
CA THR A 68 1.28 -21.64 -12.95
C THR A 68 -0.02 -22.42 -12.80
N ASP A 69 0.04 -23.66 -12.31
CA ASP A 69 -1.09 -24.56 -12.22
C ASP A 69 -1.34 -25.06 -10.78
N ILE A 70 -2.43 -24.60 -10.18
CA ILE A 70 -2.84 -24.98 -8.82
C ILE A 70 -3.15 -26.48 -8.72
N THR A 71 -3.53 -27.15 -9.80
CA THR A 71 -3.91 -28.58 -9.76
C THR A 71 -2.74 -29.45 -9.34
N THR A 72 -1.49 -29.01 -9.57
CA THR A 72 -0.27 -29.73 -9.20
C THR A 72 -0.08 -29.89 -7.68
N CYS A 73 -0.73 -29.04 -6.88
CA CYS A 73 -0.60 -29.07 -5.42
C CYS A 73 -1.93 -29.28 -4.69
N LEU A 74 -3.08 -29.12 -5.34
CA LEU A 74 -4.40 -29.04 -4.69
C LEU A 74 -4.76 -30.29 -3.87
N ASP A 75 -4.36 -31.48 -4.30
CA ASP A 75 -4.60 -32.73 -3.57
C ASP A 75 -3.77 -32.87 -2.28
N LYS A 76 -2.71 -32.06 -2.12
CA LYS A 76 -1.81 -32.09 -0.96
C LYS A 76 -2.14 -31.02 0.06
N VAL A 77 -2.61 -29.85 -0.37
CA VAL A 77 -2.78 -28.70 0.51
C VAL A 77 -4.02 -28.80 1.38
N ASP A 78 -3.91 -28.26 2.57
CA ASP A 78 -5.02 -28.16 3.55
C ASP A 78 -5.71 -26.80 3.46
N ILE A 79 -4.97 -25.79 3.00
CA ILE A 79 -5.42 -24.41 2.88
C ILE A 79 -5.03 -23.87 1.51
N VAL A 80 -5.96 -23.17 0.87
CA VAL A 80 -5.70 -22.34 -0.30
C VAL A 80 -5.96 -20.88 0.06
N PHE A 81 -4.96 -20.03 -0.02
CA PHE A 81 -5.13 -18.59 0.10
C PHE A 81 -5.38 -17.95 -1.28
N SER A 82 -6.43 -17.15 -1.37
CA SER A 82 -6.66 -16.23 -2.47
C SER A 82 -6.06 -14.87 -2.12
N ALA A 83 -4.91 -14.55 -2.73
CA ALA A 83 -4.18 -13.29 -2.58
C ALA A 83 -4.10 -12.52 -3.91
N VAL A 84 -5.11 -12.69 -4.76
CA VAL A 84 -5.22 -12.05 -6.07
C VAL A 84 -5.63 -10.59 -5.97
N GLY A 85 -5.36 -9.81 -7.01
CA GLY A 85 -5.74 -8.40 -7.06
C GLY A 85 -7.26 -8.20 -7.01
N THR A 86 -7.66 -7.13 -6.32
CA THR A 86 -9.05 -6.62 -6.30
C THR A 86 -9.03 -5.16 -6.76
N PRO A 87 -8.80 -4.91 -8.07
CA PRO A 87 -8.74 -3.54 -8.59
C PRO A 87 -10.11 -2.86 -8.41
N PRO A 88 -10.15 -1.52 -8.42
CA PRO A 88 -11.42 -0.82 -8.45
C PRO A 88 -12.14 -1.09 -9.77
N ASP A 89 -13.43 -1.33 -9.70
CA ASP A 89 -14.34 -1.36 -10.84
C ASP A 89 -14.67 0.09 -11.28
N GLU A 90 -15.34 0.26 -12.42
CA GLU A 90 -15.72 1.56 -12.98
C GLU A 90 -16.54 2.41 -11.99
N ASP A 91 -17.37 1.78 -11.16
CA ASP A 91 -18.18 2.45 -10.12
C ASP A 91 -17.41 2.74 -8.83
N GLY A 92 -16.12 2.36 -8.74
CA GLY A 92 -15.25 2.47 -7.56
C GLY A 92 -15.44 1.35 -6.53
N SER A 93 -16.27 0.35 -6.79
CA SER A 93 -16.34 -0.89 -5.99
C SER A 93 -15.13 -1.80 -6.28
N ALA A 94 -14.92 -2.83 -5.46
CA ALA A 94 -13.87 -3.81 -5.73
C ALA A 94 -14.33 -4.83 -6.79
N ASP A 95 -13.53 -5.03 -7.83
CA ASP A 95 -13.72 -6.12 -8.80
C ASP A 95 -13.34 -7.46 -8.15
N LEU A 96 -14.31 -8.36 -8.07
CA LEU A 96 -14.15 -9.69 -7.47
C LEU A 96 -13.87 -10.80 -8.49
N LYS A 97 -13.75 -10.47 -9.77
CA LYS A 97 -13.59 -11.45 -10.86
C LYS A 97 -12.50 -12.48 -10.56
N TYR A 98 -11.33 -12.02 -10.16
CA TYR A 98 -10.19 -12.91 -9.89
C TYR A 98 -10.41 -13.75 -8.62
N VAL A 99 -11.00 -13.20 -7.58
CA VAL A 99 -11.33 -13.93 -6.34
C VAL A 99 -12.32 -15.06 -6.62
N LEU A 100 -13.35 -14.78 -7.42
CA LEU A 100 -14.36 -15.78 -7.79
C LEU A 100 -13.79 -16.82 -8.77
N GLU A 101 -12.86 -16.46 -9.64
CA GLU A 101 -12.21 -17.44 -10.51
C GLU A 101 -11.31 -18.40 -9.73
N VAL A 102 -10.60 -17.93 -8.71
CA VAL A 102 -9.89 -18.82 -7.78
C VAL A 102 -10.86 -19.80 -7.12
N ALA A 103 -12.01 -19.33 -6.64
CA ALA A 103 -13.02 -20.16 -6.02
C ALA A 103 -13.57 -21.24 -6.99
N ARG A 104 -13.87 -20.85 -8.23
CA ARG A 104 -14.30 -21.80 -9.28
C ARG A 104 -13.22 -22.81 -9.62
N THR A 105 -11.97 -22.37 -9.74
CA THR A 105 -10.85 -23.27 -10.07
C THR A 105 -10.65 -24.29 -8.96
N VAL A 106 -10.74 -23.88 -7.68
CA VAL A 106 -10.71 -24.80 -6.54
C VAL A 106 -11.89 -25.77 -6.62
N GLY A 107 -13.12 -25.30 -6.82
CA GLY A 107 -14.32 -26.14 -6.91
C GLY A 107 -14.27 -27.16 -8.05
N ARG A 108 -13.67 -26.79 -9.22
CA ARG A 108 -13.49 -27.71 -10.36
C ARG A 108 -12.51 -28.84 -10.07
N ASN A 109 -11.52 -28.63 -9.22
CA ASN A 109 -10.36 -29.52 -9.13
C ASN A 109 -10.15 -30.15 -7.74
N MET A 110 -10.77 -29.64 -6.67
CA MET A 110 -10.60 -30.19 -5.34
C MET A 110 -11.18 -31.60 -5.22
N ASN A 111 -10.49 -32.50 -4.50
CA ASN A 111 -10.90 -33.89 -4.28
C ASN A 111 -10.94 -34.27 -2.81
N LYS A 112 -10.53 -33.39 -1.92
CA LYS A 112 -10.56 -33.57 -0.47
C LYS A 112 -11.00 -32.27 0.21
N TYR A 113 -11.28 -32.37 1.51
CA TYR A 113 -11.52 -31.19 2.34
C TYR A 113 -10.34 -30.21 2.31
N LEU A 114 -10.64 -28.95 2.15
CA LEU A 114 -9.71 -27.84 2.34
C LEU A 114 -10.44 -26.59 2.84
N VAL A 115 -9.68 -25.61 3.29
CA VAL A 115 -10.19 -24.27 3.61
C VAL A 115 -9.74 -23.30 2.53
N LEU A 116 -10.68 -22.63 1.84
CA LEU A 116 -10.35 -21.52 0.94
C LEU A 116 -10.40 -20.22 1.73
N VAL A 117 -9.26 -19.56 1.84
CA VAL A 117 -9.07 -18.33 2.64
C VAL A 117 -8.92 -17.13 1.72
N THR A 118 -9.78 -16.14 1.86
CA THR A 118 -9.62 -14.85 1.20
C THR A 118 -8.67 -13.98 2.01
N LYS A 119 -7.48 -13.72 1.45
CA LYS A 119 -6.48 -12.81 2.02
C LYS A 119 -6.54 -11.42 1.38
N SER A 120 -7.00 -11.32 0.14
CA SER A 120 -7.27 -10.06 -0.55
C SER A 120 -8.28 -9.22 0.23
N THR A 121 -8.14 -7.89 0.16
CA THR A 121 -9.13 -6.97 0.72
C THR A 121 -10.38 -6.98 -0.15
N VAL A 122 -11.49 -7.45 0.41
CA VAL A 122 -12.75 -7.65 -0.30
C VAL A 122 -13.94 -7.05 0.49
N PRO A 123 -15.01 -6.60 -0.19
CA PRO A 123 -16.23 -6.13 0.47
C PRO A 123 -16.89 -7.20 1.34
N VAL A 124 -17.57 -6.77 2.39
CA VAL A 124 -18.39 -7.64 3.24
C VAL A 124 -19.42 -8.41 2.42
N GLY A 125 -19.52 -9.72 2.67
CA GLY A 125 -20.37 -10.64 1.91
C GLY A 125 -19.67 -11.32 0.74
N THR A 126 -18.37 -11.10 0.56
CA THR A 126 -17.59 -11.77 -0.51
C THR A 126 -17.45 -13.26 -0.22
N ALA A 127 -17.29 -13.67 1.04
CA ALA A 127 -17.15 -15.07 1.38
C ALA A 127 -18.38 -15.92 0.98
N GLU A 128 -19.59 -15.38 1.06
CA GLU A 128 -20.79 -16.07 0.58
C GLU A 128 -20.75 -16.30 -0.92
N LYS A 129 -20.28 -15.32 -1.69
CA LYS A 129 -20.10 -15.46 -3.15
C LYS A 129 -19.02 -16.48 -3.50
N VAL A 130 -17.94 -16.51 -2.74
CA VAL A 130 -16.86 -17.50 -2.86
C VAL A 130 -17.42 -18.90 -2.59
N LYS A 131 -18.17 -19.07 -1.52
CA LYS A 131 -18.82 -20.35 -1.16
C LYS A 131 -19.79 -20.80 -2.24
N ALA A 132 -20.63 -19.91 -2.73
CA ALA A 132 -21.57 -20.20 -3.82
C ALA A 132 -20.85 -20.65 -5.11
N ALA A 133 -19.74 -19.99 -5.47
CA ALA A 133 -18.94 -20.34 -6.64
C ALA A 133 -18.32 -21.74 -6.54
N ILE A 134 -17.84 -22.14 -5.35
CA ILE A 134 -17.33 -23.50 -5.13
C ILE A 134 -18.48 -24.50 -5.22
N CYS A 135 -19.62 -24.27 -4.53
CA CYS A 135 -20.78 -25.15 -4.56
C CYS A 135 -21.29 -25.36 -6.00
N GLU A 136 -21.34 -24.33 -6.82
CA GLU A 136 -21.75 -24.41 -8.22
C GLU A 136 -20.87 -25.40 -9.02
N GLU A 137 -19.55 -25.32 -8.87
CA GLU A 137 -18.63 -26.21 -9.57
C GLU A 137 -18.68 -27.65 -9.03
N LEU A 138 -18.83 -27.87 -7.72
CA LEU A 138 -19.02 -29.21 -7.15
C LEU A 138 -20.32 -29.82 -7.64
N ASN A 139 -21.41 -29.06 -7.71
CA ASN A 139 -22.69 -29.51 -8.25
C ASN A 139 -22.58 -29.92 -9.74
N LYS A 140 -21.86 -29.15 -10.57
CA LYS A 140 -21.60 -29.50 -11.96
C LYS A 140 -20.84 -30.82 -12.09
N ARG A 141 -19.95 -31.12 -11.16
CA ARG A 141 -19.20 -32.39 -11.10
C ARG A 141 -20.01 -33.54 -10.50
N GLY A 142 -21.16 -33.26 -9.88
CA GLY A 142 -21.97 -34.29 -9.21
C GLY A 142 -21.30 -34.89 -7.96
N VAL A 143 -20.45 -34.13 -7.27
CA VAL A 143 -19.71 -34.57 -6.07
C VAL A 143 -20.09 -33.72 -4.86
N ASP A 144 -20.04 -34.35 -3.67
CA ASP A 144 -20.27 -33.71 -2.38
C ASP A 144 -18.96 -33.76 -1.57
N ILE A 145 -18.10 -32.78 -1.80
CA ILE A 145 -16.82 -32.65 -1.10
C ILE A 145 -16.94 -31.54 -0.07
N PRO A 146 -16.75 -31.82 1.21
CA PRO A 146 -16.82 -30.77 2.23
C PRO A 146 -15.68 -29.77 2.10
N PHE A 147 -15.98 -28.51 2.34
CA PHE A 147 -15.00 -27.43 2.41
C PHE A 147 -15.48 -26.34 3.36
N ASP A 148 -14.56 -25.49 3.79
CA ASP A 148 -14.87 -24.26 4.50
C ASP A 148 -14.29 -23.05 3.76
N VAL A 149 -14.88 -21.89 4.01
CA VAL A 149 -14.32 -20.61 3.61
C VAL A 149 -13.91 -19.83 4.84
N ALA A 150 -12.88 -19.00 4.69
CA ALA A 150 -12.41 -18.11 5.76
C ALA A 150 -11.98 -16.75 5.17
N SER A 151 -11.97 -15.73 6.00
CA SER A 151 -11.39 -14.42 5.70
C SER A 151 -10.20 -14.17 6.60
N ASN A 152 -9.04 -13.86 6.00
CA ASN A 152 -7.83 -13.53 6.74
C ASN A 152 -7.18 -12.30 6.12
N PRO A 153 -7.77 -11.11 6.35
CA PRO A 153 -7.24 -9.87 5.80
C PRO A 153 -5.81 -9.62 6.28
N GLU A 154 -5.01 -9.04 5.41
CA GLU A 154 -3.64 -8.65 5.72
C GLU A 154 -3.56 -7.20 6.23
N PHE A 155 -2.52 -6.91 7.01
CA PHE A 155 -2.22 -5.57 7.51
C PHE A 155 -0.75 -5.20 7.25
N LEU A 156 -0.22 -5.69 6.16
CA LEU A 156 1.16 -5.49 5.75
C LEU A 156 1.37 -4.07 5.25
N LYS A 157 2.52 -3.50 5.57
CA LYS A 157 2.97 -2.20 5.04
C LYS A 157 4.10 -2.45 4.05
N GLU A 158 3.92 -2.05 2.80
CA GLU A 158 5.01 -2.08 1.82
C GLU A 158 6.28 -1.45 2.40
N GLY A 159 7.44 -2.09 2.18
CA GLY A 159 8.71 -1.69 2.77
C GLY A 159 8.94 -2.13 4.22
N ALA A 160 7.97 -2.80 4.85
CA ALA A 160 8.08 -3.39 6.19
C ALA A 160 7.18 -4.63 6.35
N ALA A 161 6.78 -5.25 5.25
CA ALA A 161 5.76 -6.30 5.24
C ALA A 161 6.27 -7.60 5.87
N ILE A 162 7.52 -7.96 5.68
CA ILE A 162 8.14 -9.11 6.34
C ILE A 162 8.06 -8.94 7.86
N LYS A 163 8.46 -7.78 8.37
CA LYS A 163 8.39 -7.48 9.81
C LYS A 163 6.96 -7.52 10.32
N ASP A 164 6.02 -6.92 9.58
CA ASP A 164 4.60 -6.91 9.96
C ASP A 164 3.98 -8.31 9.97
N PHE A 165 4.46 -9.20 9.09
CA PHE A 165 4.00 -10.58 9.05
C PHE A 165 4.60 -11.43 10.17
N MET A 166 5.92 -11.32 10.39
CA MET A 166 6.66 -12.13 11.37
C MET A 166 6.45 -11.66 12.82
N SER A 167 6.09 -10.38 13.00
CA SER A 167 5.84 -9.76 14.30
C SER A 167 4.58 -8.87 14.23
N PRO A 168 3.40 -9.45 14.01
CA PRO A 168 2.18 -8.68 13.77
C PRO A 168 1.63 -8.04 15.04
N ASP A 169 1.08 -6.82 14.92
CA ASP A 169 0.26 -6.22 15.99
C ASP A 169 -0.97 -7.11 16.29
N ARG A 170 -1.54 -7.72 15.26
CA ARG A 170 -2.63 -8.72 15.32
C ARG A 170 -2.75 -9.49 14.00
N VAL A 171 -3.31 -10.69 14.11
CA VAL A 171 -3.85 -11.47 12.98
C VAL A 171 -5.35 -11.54 13.16
N VAL A 172 -6.14 -11.32 12.10
CA VAL A 172 -7.60 -11.43 12.13
C VAL A 172 -8.02 -12.59 11.24
N ILE A 173 -8.87 -13.48 11.78
CA ILE A 173 -9.36 -14.67 11.08
C ILE A 173 -10.86 -14.76 11.26
N GLY A 174 -11.60 -14.59 10.19
CA GLY A 174 -13.05 -14.82 10.13
C GLY A 174 -13.34 -16.26 9.71
N VAL A 175 -14.09 -16.99 10.50
CA VAL A 175 -14.50 -18.38 10.26
C VAL A 175 -15.91 -18.63 10.75
N ASP A 176 -16.60 -19.59 10.12
CA ASP A 176 -17.97 -19.99 10.48
C ASP A 176 -18.04 -21.42 11.06
N SER A 177 -16.91 -22.15 11.09
CA SER A 177 -16.84 -23.53 11.60
C SER A 177 -15.67 -23.72 12.56
N GLU A 178 -15.86 -24.58 13.57
CA GLU A 178 -14.77 -25.00 14.47
C GLU A 178 -13.69 -25.78 13.71
N ARG A 179 -14.04 -26.46 12.62
CA ARG A 179 -13.07 -27.18 11.78
C ARG A 179 -12.11 -26.21 11.11
N ALA A 180 -12.63 -25.18 10.45
CA ALA A 180 -11.81 -24.12 9.83
C ALA A 180 -10.96 -23.38 10.88
N LYS A 181 -11.54 -23.08 12.04
CA LYS A 181 -10.82 -22.43 13.15
C LYS A 181 -9.64 -23.27 13.63
N ASN A 182 -9.80 -24.58 13.75
CA ASN A 182 -8.72 -25.47 14.16
C ASN A 182 -7.59 -25.53 13.11
N VAL A 183 -7.93 -25.61 11.82
CA VAL A 183 -6.96 -25.61 10.71
C VAL A 183 -6.18 -24.29 10.69
N MET A 184 -6.88 -23.16 10.79
CA MET A 184 -6.24 -21.83 10.83
C MET A 184 -5.41 -21.63 12.10
N SER A 185 -5.86 -22.12 13.25
CA SER A 185 -5.10 -22.09 14.50
C SER A 185 -3.79 -22.87 14.41
N GLN A 186 -3.80 -24.00 13.72
CA GLN A 186 -2.60 -24.81 13.50
C GLN A 186 -1.60 -24.05 12.63
N LEU A 187 -2.04 -23.39 11.56
CA LEU A 187 -1.19 -22.58 10.69
C LEU A 187 -0.52 -21.42 11.43
N TYR A 188 -1.30 -20.68 12.23
CA TYR A 188 -0.81 -19.51 12.97
C TYR A 188 -0.22 -19.82 14.35
N ARG A 189 -0.12 -21.10 14.71
CA ARG A 189 0.40 -21.55 16.03
C ARG A 189 1.79 -20.96 16.37
N PRO A 190 2.77 -20.85 15.45
CA PRO A 190 4.06 -20.23 15.78
C PRO A 190 3.94 -18.79 16.28
N LEU A 191 3.02 -18.00 15.72
CA LEU A 191 2.77 -16.63 16.19
C LEU A 191 2.07 -16.62 17.54
N MET A 192 1.08 -17.51 17.75
CA MET A 192 0.37 -17.62 19.04
C MET A 192 1.31 -18.00 20.19
N LEU A 193 2.26 -18.88 19.95
CA LEU A 193 3.29 -19.27 20.93
C LEU A 193 4.22 -18.10 21.30
N ASN A 194 4.40 -17.15 20.42
CA ASN A 194 5.16 -15.94 20.65
C ASN A 194 4.30 -14.77 21.22
N ASN A 195 3.11 -15.09 21.76
CA ASN A 195 2.15 -14.14 22.34
C ASN A 195 1.61 -13.08 21.38
N PHE A 196 1.70 -13.27 20.05
CA PHE A 196 1.03 -12.39 19.12
C PHE A 196 -0.50 -12.61 19.16
N ARG A 197 -1.25 -11.53 19.00
CA ARG A 197 -2.71 -11.56 19.07
C ARG A 197 -3.29 -12.17 17.80
N VAL A 198 -3.91 -13.33 17.91
CA VAL A 198 -4.75 -13.91 16.85
C VAL A 198 -6.21 -13.78 17.29
N ILE A 199 -6.98 -13.03 16.52
CA ILE A 199 -8.38 -12.68 16.78
C ILE A 199 -9.25 -13.52 15.85
N PHE A 200 -10.01 -14.45 16.40
CA PHE A 200 -11.04 -15.18 15.68
C PHE A 200 -12.38 -14.44 15.79
N THR A 201 -13.06 -14.29 14.68
CA THR A 201 -14.39 -13.66 14.59
C THR A 201 -15.20 -14.30 13.47
N ASP A 202 -16.46 -13.86 13.27
CA ASP A 202 -17.23 -14.18 12.08
C ASP A 202 -16.60 -13.57 10.81
N ILE A 203 -16.95 -14.12 9.66
CA ILE A 203 -16.35 -13.70 8.39
C ILE A 203 -16.70 -12.26 8.02
N PRO A 204 -17.98 -11.80 8.11
CA PRO A 204 -18.32 -10.40 7.81
C PRO A 204 -17.57 -9.39 8.67
N SER A 205 -17.36 -9.68 9.95
CA SER A 205 -16.58 -8.83 10.85
C SER A 205 -15.09 -8.78 10.43
N ALA A 206 -14.50 -9.91 10.03
CA ALA A 206 -13.12 -9.95 9.55
C ALA A 206 -12.94 -9.11 8.27
N GLU A 207 -13.87 -9.23 7.31
CA GLU A 207 -13.88 -8.42 6.09
C GLU A 207 -14.01 -6.91 6.41
N MET A 208 -14.91 -6.54 7.34
CA MET A 208 -15.11 -5.14 7.75
C MET A 208 -13.91 -4.56 8.50
N ILE A 209 -13.24 -5.33 9.37
CA ILE A 209 -12.09 -4.86 10.16
C ILE A 209 -11.00 -4.28 9.27
N LYS A 210 -10.73 -4.88 8.12
CA LYS A 210 -9.71 -4.38 7.18
C LYS A 210 -10.07 -3.00 6.65
N TYR A 211 -11.29 -2.84 6.15
CA TYR A 211 -11.77 -1.56 5.63
C TYR A 211 -11.83 -0.48 6.71
N ALA A 212 -12.35 -0.82 7.88
CA ALA A 212 -12.45 0.11 9.00
C ALA A 212 -11.06 0.57 9.47
N ALA A 213 -10.08 -0.35 9.57
CA ALA A 213 -8.72 -0.01 9.95
C ALA A 213 -8.07 0.96 8.95
N ASN A 214 -8.11 0.66 7.65
CA ASN A 214 -7.51 1.51 6.63
C ASN A 214 -8.23 2.87 6.53
N SER A 215 -9.55 2.89 6.66
CA SER A 215 -10.35 4.12 6.68
C SER A 215 -10.05 5.00 7.89
N MET A 216 -9.85 4.41 9.07
CA MET A 216 -9.45 5.13 10.27
C MET A 216 -8.06 5.78 10.10
N LEU A 217 -7.10 5.06 9.53
CA LEU A 217 -5.76 5.60 9.28
C LEU A 217 -5.81 6.75 8.25
N ALA A 218 -6.56 6.60 7.17
CA ALA A 218 -6.78 7.65 6.18
C ALA A 218 -7.47 8.87 6.80
N THR A 219 -8.47 8.66 7.68
CA THR A 219 -9.16 9.72 8.42
C THR A 219 -8.18 10.53 9.26
N ARG A 220 -7.28 9.89 9.99
CA ARG A 220 -6.27 10.57 10.82
C ARG A 220 -5.34 11.46 9.99
N ILE A 221 -4.91 10.98 8.81
CA ILE A 221 -4.07 11.76 7.90
C ILE A 221 -4.84 12.97 7.36
N SER A 222 -6.05 12.76 6.81
CA SER A 222 -6.86 13.86 6.28
C SER A 222 -7.26 14.86 7.35
N PHE A 223 -7.62 14.40 8.56
CA PHE A 223 -7.88 15.29 9.69
C PHE A 223 -6.69 16.19 10.00
N MET A 224 -5.48 15.64 10.08
CA MET A 224 -4.29 16.43 10.33
C MET A 224 -3.92 17.37 9.18
N ASN A 225 -4.20 16.98 7.94
CA ASN A 225 -4.04 17.85 6.79
C ASN A 225 -5.01 19.04 6.83
N ASP A 226 -6.25 18.80 7.20
CA ASP A 226 -7.27 19.85 7.34
C ASP A 226 -6.91 20.83 8.47
N ILE A 227 -6.47 20.30 9.64
CA ILE A 227 -5.92 21.11 10.73
C ILE A 227 -4.68 21.90 10.28
N ALA A 228 -3.78 21.32 9.50
CA ALA A 228 -2.60 22.01 9.00
C ALA A 228 -2.97 23.21 8.11
N ASN A 229 -3.95 23.02 7.22
CA ASN A 229 -4.43 24.10 6.36
C ASN A 229 -5.07 25.23 7.19
N LEU A 230 -5.80 24.91 8.25
CA LEU A 230 -6.35 25.91 9.17
C LEU A 230 -5.22 26.61 9.96
N CYS A 231 -4.20 25.90 10.41
CA CYS A 231 -3.05 26.47 11.11
C CYS A 231 -2.38 27.59 10.30
N GLU A 232 -2.21 27.42 8.99
CA GLU A 232 -1.65 28.45 8.10
C GLU A 232 -2.49 29.75 8.12
N LEU A 233 -3.81 29.64 8.23
CA LEU A 233 -4.74 30.78 8.19
C LEU A 233 -4.78 31.54 9.55
N VAL A 234 -4.63 30.81 10.67
CA VAL A 234 -4.77 31.39 12.02
C VAL A 234 -3.41 31.65 12.69
N GLY A 235 -2.29 31.33 12.02
CA GLY A 235 -0.94 31.56 12.57
C GLY A 235 -0.49 30.54 13.61
N ALA A 236 -1.14 29.36 13.68
CA ALA A 236 -0.71 28.26 14.54
C ALA A 236 0.41 27.42 13.87
N ASP A 237 1.09 26.61 14.67
CA ASP A 237 2.10 25.65 14.16
C ASP A 237 1.55 24.23 14.27
N VAL A 238 1.29 23.58 13.14
CA VAL A 238 0.74 22.23 13.09
C VAL A 238 1.63 21.20 13.78
N ASN A 239 2.96 21.37 13.79
CA ASN A 239 3.86 20.44 14.46
C ASN A 239 3.67 20.50 15.98
N MET A 240 3.40 21.70 16.53
CA MET A 240 3.08 21.87 17.95
C MET A 240 1.68 21.32 18.27
N VAL A 241 0.70 21.57 17.40
CA VAL A 241 -0.64 20.99 17.54
C VAL A 241 -0.56 19.45 17.54
N ARG A 242 0.16 18.86 16.57
CA ARG A 242 0.39 17.42 16.49
C ARG A 242 1.02 16.85 17.76
N LYS A 243 2.09 17.50 18.27
CA LYS A 243 2.75 17.09 19.53
C LYS A 243 1.80 17.15 20.71
N GLY A 244 1.02 18.22 20.79
CA GLY A 244 0.06 18.43 21.89
C GLY A 244 -1.03 17.37 21.92
N ILE A 245 -1.75 17.17 20.80
CA ILE A 245 -2.83 16.17 20.76
C ILE A 245 -2.30 14.74 20.81
N GLY A 246 -1.13 14.48 20.23
CA GLY A 246 -0.51 13.16 20.22
C GLY A 246 0.01 12.69 21.58
N ALA A 247 0.21 13.63 22.54
CA ALA A 247 0.58 13.32 23.91
C ALA A 247 -0.59 12.73 24.73
N ASP A 248 -1.84 12.92 24.28
CA ASP A 248 -3.00 12.27 24.90
C ASP A 248 -3.00 10.77 24.52
N SER A 249 -2.94 9.90 25.55
CA SER A 249 -2.91 8.45 25.37
C SER A 249 -4.13 7.88 24.62
N ARG A 250 -5.27 8.57 24.67
CA ARG A 250 -6.50 8.21 23.94
C ARG A 250 -6.37 8.44 22.44
N ILE A 251 -5.48 9.35 22.02
CA ILE A 251 -5.22 9.71 20.62
C ILE A 251 -3.94 8.99 20.14
N GLY A 252 -2.84 9.15 20.87
CA GLY A 252 -1.52 8.64 20.46
C GLY A 252 -0.96 9.39 19.24
N ASN A 253 0.32 9.20 18.95
CA ASN A 253 1.08 10.01 17.99
C ASN A 253 1.15 9.42 16.57
N LYS A 254 0.67 8.20 16.34
CA LYS A 254 0.75 7.52 15.04
C LYS A 254 -0.26 8.10 14.04
N PHE A 255 0.14 8.25 12.77
CA PHE A 255 -0.70 8.77 11.68
C PHE A 255 -1.24 10.20 11.89
N LEU A 256 -0.52 11.03 12.63
CA LEU A 256 -0.84 12.45 12.84
C LEU A 256 0.10 13.40 12.11
N TYR A 257 0.89 12.91 11.16
CA TYR A 257 1.81 13.74 10.40
C TYR A 257 1.09 14.36 9.20
N PRO A 258 1.00 15.72 9.11
CA PRO A 258 0.49 16.36 7.92
C PRO A 258 1.45 16.15 6.75
N GLY A 259 0.91 16.12 5.54
CA GLY A 259 1.68 15.91 4.32
C GLY A 259 0.93 16.37 3.08
N CYS A 260 1.49 16.09 1.93
CA CYS A 260 0.91 16.46 0.64
C CYS A 260 -0.18 15.48 0.12
N GLY A 261 -0.86 14.80 1.02
CA GLY A 261 -1.88 13.78 0.71
C GLY A 261 -1.32 12.36 0.74
N TYR A 262 -2.23 11.40 0.95
CA TYR A 262 -1.89 9.99 0.88
C TYR A 262 -2.17 9.41 -0.50
N GLY A 263 -1.40 8.38 -0.86
CA GLY A 263 -1.54 7.58 -2.06
C GLY A 263 -1.39 6.08 -1.75
N GLY A 264 -0.86 5.35 -2.70
CA GLY A 264 -0.64 3.91 -2.62
C GLY A 264 -1.86 3.10 -3.03
N SER A 265 -1.68 1.80 -3.05
CA SER A 265 -2.68 0.82 -3.52
C SER A 265 -3.84 0.58 -2.55
N CYS A 266 -3.69 0.96 -1.26
CA CYS A 266 -4.62 0.54 -0.21
C CYS A 266 -5.59 1.66 0.18
N PHE A 267 -5.11 2.76 0.77
CA PHE A 267 -6.00 3.76 1.36
C PHE A 267 -7.00 4.36 0.37
N PRO A 268 -6.59 4.85 -0.82
CA PRO A 268 -7.57 5.44 -1.75
C PRO A 268 -8.62 4.43 -2.21
N LYS A 269 -8.18 3.21 -2.53
CA LYS A 269 -9.06 2.15 -2.98
C LYS A 269 -10.05 1.70 -1.89
N ASP A 270 -9.55 1.46 -0.68
CA ASP A 270 -10.36 0.89 0.41
C ASP A 270 -11.37 1.90 0.96
N VAL A 271 -11.00 3.19 1.06
CA VAL A 271 -11.93 4.26 1.44
C VAL A 271 -13.07 4.36 0.42
N LYS A 272 -12.75 4.40 -0.88
CA LYS A 272 -13.74 4.46 -1.96
C LYS A 272 -14.65 3.21 -1.97
N ALA A 273 -14.06 2.02 -1.82
CA ALA A 273 -14.82 0.76 -1.79
C ALA A 273 -15.77 0.68 -0.58
N LEU A 274 -15.36 1.17 0.59
CA LEU A 274 -16.24 1.20 1.77
C LEU A 274 -17.38 2.20 1.60
N ILE A 275 -17.13 3.39 1.01
CA ILE A 275 -18.18 4.35 0.64
C ILE A 275 -19.20 3.68 -0.30
N LYS A 276 -18.73 2.99 -1.35
CA LYS A 276 -19.60 2.29 -2.30
C LYS A 276 -20.39 1.15 -1.67
N THR A 277 -19.76 0.41 -0.76
CA THR A 277 -20.44 -0.64 0.00
C THR A 277 -21.60 -0.05 0.81
N ALA A 278 -21.38 1.06 1.51
CA ALA A 278 -22.41 1.74 2.28
C ALA A 278 -23.57 2.25 1.39
N GLU A 279 -23.24 2.86 0.24
CA GLU A 279 -24.23 3.34 -0.73
C GLU A 279 -25.14 2.21 -1.26
N LYS A 280 -24.57 1.03 -1.55
CA LYS A 280 -25.32 -0.18 -1.95
C LYS A 280 -26.31 -0.67 -0.89
N HIS A 281 -26.05 -0.33 0.39
CA HIS A 281 -26.94 -0.63 1.52
C HIS A 281 -27.80 0.57 1.97
N GLY A 282 -27.85 1.64 1.18
CA GLY A 282 -28.65 2.82 1.49
C GLY A 282 -28.10 3.69 2.63
N TYR A 283 -26.82 3.53 2.97
CA TYR A 283 -26.17 4.30 4.02
C TYR A 283 -25.12 5.27 3.49
N GLU A 284 -25.12 6.50 3.99
CA GLU A 284 -24.17 7.54 3.59
C GLU A 284 -22.99 7.63 4.56
N MET A 285 -21.78 7.30 4.08
CA MET A 285 -20.53 7.42 4.83
C MET A 285 -19.99 8.87 4.76
N ARG A 286 -20.61 9.80 5.46
CA ARG A 286 -20.27 11.24 5.41
C ARG A 286 -18.82 11.53 5.80
N VAL A 287 -18.33 10.91 6.87
CA VAL A 287 -16.94 11.10 7.33
C VAL A 287 -15.95 10.71 6.25
N LEU A 288 -16.12 9.55 5.61
CA LEU A 288 -15.20 9.08 4.60
C LEU A 288 -15.26 9.87 3.29
N LYS A 289 -16.44 10.39 2.93
CA LYS A 289 -16.57 11.33 1.79
C LYS A 289 -15.78 12.60 2.03
N ALA A 290 -15.85 13.17 3.24
CA ALA A 290 -15.04 14.33 3.62
C ALA A 290 -13.54 14.02 3.65
N VAL A 291 -13.15 12.84 4.14
CA VAL A 291 -11.75 12.38 4.15
C VAL A 291 -11.17 12.33 2.73
N GLU A 292 -11.91 11.76 1.79
CA GLU A 292 -11.49 11.68 0.38
C GLU A 292 -11.39 13.07 -0.26
N GLU A 293 -12.38 13.95 0.00
CA GLU A 293 -12.36 15.33 -0.51
C GLU A 293 -11.15 16.11 0.00
N VAL A 294 -10.85 16.03 1.29
CA VAL A 294 -9.66 16.67 1.89
C VAL A 294 -8.39 16.13 1.24
N ASN A 295 -8.28 14.80 1.07
CA ASN A 295 -7.09 14.19 0.46
C ASN A 295 -6.89 14.65 -0.99
N GLN A 296 -7.94 14.75 -1.79
CA GLN A 296 -7.83 15.23 -3.18
C GLN A 296 -7.35 16.69 -3.22
N LYS A 297 -7.90 17.57 -2.37
CA LYS A 297 -7.46 18.96 -2.26
C LYS A 297 -6.00 19.08 -1.79
N GLN A 298 -5.58 18.16 -0.93
CA GLN A 298 -4.23 18.16 -0.36
C GLN A 298 -3.15 17.84 -1.40
N LYS A 299 -3.44 16.96 -2.37
CA LYS A 299 -2.51 16.63 -3.46
C LYS A 299 -2.12 17.85 -4.31
N ASP A 300 -2.92 18.92 -4.30
CA ASP A 300 -2.68 20.17 -5.03
C ASP A 300 -1.89 21.20 -4.23
N LEU A 301 -1.69 20.99 -2.94
CA LEU A 301 -1.21 22.03 -2.02
C LEU A 301 0.17 22.57 -2.42
N LEU A 302 1.11 21.69 -2.75
CA LEU A 302 2.47 22.12 -3.08
C LEU A 302 2.52 22.90 -4.39
N PHE A 303 1.71 22.52 -5.37
CA PHE A 303 1.58 23.28 -6.61
C PHE A 303 1.02 24.70 -6.34
N ARG A 304 0.00 24.81 -5.48
CA ARG A 304 -0.54 26.13 -5.09
C ARG A 304 0.50 26.99 -4.38
N LYS A 305 1.31 26.41 -3.48
CA LYS A 305 2.40 27.11 -2.79
C LYS A 305 3.46 27.59 -3.79
N LEU A 306 3.88 26.73 -4.71
CA LEU A 306 4.85 27.09 -5.77
C LEU A 306 4.30 28.20 -6.67
N SER A 307 3.07 28.05 -7.18
CA SER A 307 2.42 29.03 -8.04
C SER A 307 2.23 30.37 -7.33
N GLY A 308 1.82 30.34 -6.04
CA GLY A 308 1.71 31.55 -5.22
C GLY A 308 3.05 32.26 -5.03
N TYR A 309 4.12 31.51 -4.78
CA TYR A 309 5.48 32.06 -4.62
C TYR A 309 5.96 32.81 -5.87
N TYR A 310 5.71 32.27 -7.06
CA TYR A 310 6.09 32.87 -8.34
C TYR A 310 5.00 33.75 -8.97
N GLY A 311 3.92 34.08 -8.25
CA GLY A 311 2.84 34.91 -8.77
C GLY A 311 2.15 34.35 -10.02
N GLY A 312 2.15 33.01 -10.17
CA GLY A 312 1.60 32.30 -11.33
C GLY A 312 2.54 32.15 -12.53
N ASP A 313 3.71 32.79 -12.51
CA ASP A 313 4.71 32.74 -13.61
C ASP A 313 5.62 31.51 -13.45
N LEU A 314 5.17 30.37 -13.94
CA LEU A 314 5.88 29.07 -13.86
C LEU A 314 6.49 28.63 -15.22
N LYS A 315 6.10 29.27 -16.33
CA LYS A 315 6.52 28.84 -17.65
C LYS A 315 8.05 28.88 -17.84
N GLY A 316 8.60 27.75 -18.25
CA GLY A 316 10.04 27.60 -18.51
C GLY A 316 10.90 27.38 -17.25
N ARG A 317 10.34 27.45 -16.03
CA ARG A 317 11.08 27.16 -14.79
C ARG A 317 11.44 25.71 -14.70
N ILE A 318 12.59 25.42 -14.10
CA ILE A 318 13.05 24.07 -13.80
C ILE A 318 12.64 23.74 -12.36
N VAL A 319 11.76 22.76 -12.20
CA VAL A 319 11.27 22.34 -10.90
C VAL A 319 11.71 20.90 -10.64
N THR A 320 12.42 20.70 -9.53
CA THR A 320 12.90 19.39 -9.11
C THR A 320 11.93 18.76 -8.12
N LEU A 321 11.62 17.47 -8.33
CA LEU A 321 10.86 16.65 -7.38
C LEU A 321 11.78 15.61 -6.74
N TRP A 322 11.87 15.63 -5.43
CA TRP A 322 12.48 14.57 -4.64
C TRP A 322 11.41 13.67 -4.05
N GLY A 323 11.47 12.40 -4.42
CA GLY A 323 10.50 11.39 -4.04
C GLY A 323 9.36 11.27 -5.04
N LEU A 324 9.15 10.07 -5.54
CA LEU A 324 8.12 9.73 -6.54
C LEU A 324 7.14 8.70 -6.02
N ALA A 325 7.62 7.72 -5.27
CA ALA A 325 6.75 6.76 -4.58
C ALA A 325 5.86 7.46 -3.56
N PHE A 326 4.70 6.87 -3.25
CA PHE A 326 3.74 7.46 -2.31
C PHE A 326 4.26 7.55 -0.87
N LYS A 327 5.28 6.74 -0.53
CA LYS A 327 6.01 6.74 0.74
C LYS A 327 7.41 6.14 0.55
N PRO A 328 8.34 6.25 1.54
CA PRO A 328 9.64 5.58 1.48
C PRO A 328 9.55 4.05 1.49
N GLU A 329 10.65 3.40 1.07
CA GLU A 329 10.88 1.95 1.08
C GLU A 329 9.89 1.17 0.17
N THR A 330 9.43 1.79 -0.93
CA THR A 330 8.63 1.15 -1.98
C THR A 330 8.84 1.87 -3.31
N ASP A 331 8.56 1.20 -4.43
CA ASP A 331 8.49 1.78 -5.77
C ASP A 331 7.05 2.14 -6.19
N ASP A 332 6.05 1.88 -5.33
CA ASP A 332 4.64 2.08 -5.66
C ASP A 332 4.28 3.56 -5.85
N MET A 333 3.88 3.91 -7.07
CA MET A 333 3.44 5.24 -7.44
C MET A 333 1.92 5.35 -7.64
N ARG A 334 1.15 4.31 -7.35
CA ARG A 334 -0.32 4.35 -7.50
C ARG A 334 -0.90 5.44 -6.61
N GLU A 335 -1.74 6.30 -7.19
CA GLU A 335 -2.35 7.44 -6.49
C GLU A 335 -1.33 8.38 -5.78
N ALA A 336 -0.04 8.31 -6.13
CA ALA A 336 0.99 9.15 -5.54
C ALA A 336 0.79 10.62 -5.91
N THR A 337 1.05 11.51 -4.95
CA THR A 337 1.00 12.97 -5.16
C THR A 337 1.99 13.43 -6.23
N SER A 338 3.10 12.71 -6.41
CA SER A 338 4.10 12.99 -7.45
C SER A 338 3.51 12.99 -8.86
N LEU A 339 2.59 12.07 -9.17
CA LEU A 339 1.94 12.02 -10.49
C LEU A 339 1.07 13.25 -10.72
N VAL A 340 0.30 13.67 -9.70
CA VAL A 340 -0.51 14.89 -9.76
C VAL A 340 0.39 16.11 -9.94
N MET A 341 1.50 16.16 -9.20
CA MET A 341 2.45 17.27 -9.26
C MET A 341 3.14 17.36 -10.62
N ILE A 342 3.64 16.24 -11.17
CA ILE A 342 4.24 16.18 -12.50
C ILE A 342 3.28 16.74 -13.54
N GLN A 343 2.04 16.26 -13.57
CA GLN A 343 1.05 16.72 -14.55
C GLN A 343 0.80 18.22 -14.46
N LYS A 344 0.56 18.74 -13.25
CA LYS A 344 0.30 20.19 -13.05
C LYS A 344 1.49 21.07 -13.44
N LEU A 345 2.71 20.63 -13.14
CA LEU A 345 3.91 21.37 -13.51
C LEU A 345 4.12 21.39 -15.03
N LEU A 346 3.91 20.26 -15.70
CA LEU A 346 3.96 20.19 -17.16
C LEU A 346 2.89 21.06 -17.81
N ASP A 347 1.65 21.02 -17.30
CA ASP A 347 0.54 21.86 -17.78
C ASP A 347 0.84 23.35 -17.59
N ALA A 348 1.57 23.72 -16.54
CA ALA A 348 2.03 25.09 -16.28
C ALA A 348 3.26 25.49 -17.13
N GLY A 349 3.77 24.59 -17.98
CA GLY A 349 4.92 24.83 -18.85
C GLY A 349 6.27 24.78 -18.16
N CYS A 350 6.37 24.13 -16.98
CA CYS A 350 7.63 23.88 -16.30
C CYS A 350 8.44 22.77 -17.01
N LYS A 351 9.76 22.83 -16.83
CA LYS A 351 10.63 21.67 -17.03
C LYS A 351 10.71 20.93 -15.72
N VAL A 352 10.34 19.66 -15.71
CA VAL A 352 10.28 18.84 -14.49
C VAL A 352 11.44 17.87 -14.45
N ARG A 353 12.21 17.91 -13.38
CA ARG A 353 13.30 16.95 -13.12
C ARG A 353 12.97 16.15 -11.87
N VAL A 354 13.22 14.85 -11.92
CA VAL A 354 12.79 13.94 -10.86
C VAL A 354 13.94 13.08 -10.35
N TYR A 355 13.88 12.76 -9.05
CA TYR A 355 14.74 11.77 -8.45
C TYR A 355 14.02 11.03 -7.32
N ASP A 356 14.13 9.69 -7.34
CA ASP A 356 13.69 8.78 -6.28
C ASP A 356 14.69 7.63 -6.19
N PRO A 357 15.06 7.14 -5.00
CA PRO A 357 16.02 6.04 -4.87
C PRO A 357 15.58 4.72 -5.51
N VAL A 358 14.26 4.49 -5.64
CA VAL A 358 13.69 3.18 -6.04
C VAL A 358 12.69 3.30 -7.19
N ALA A 359 11.86 4.36 -7.21
CA ALA A 359 10.69 4.46 -8.10
C ALA A 359 10.98 5.08 -9.50
N MET A 360 12.25 5.24 -9.89
CA MET A 360 12.60 5.90 -11.19
C MET A 360 12.06 5.11 -12.40
N ASP A 361 12.21 3.79 -12.40
CA ASP A 361 11.73 2.93 -13.50
C ASP A 361 10.21 2.87 -13.55
N GLU A 362 9.54 2.85 -12.38
CA GLU A 362 8.08 2.92 -12.31
C GLU A 362 7.56 4.27 -12.82
N CYS A 363 8.25 5.36 -12.49
CA CYS A 363 7.93 6.68 -13.03
C CYS A 363 8.06 6.70 -14.56
N ARG A 364 9.15 6.15 -15.09
CA ARG A 364 9.38 6.09 -16.55
C ARG A 364 8.30 5.28 -17.27
N ARG A 365 7.84 4.18 -16.67
CA ARG A 365 6.72 3.40 -17.23
C ARG A 365 5.41 4.19 -17.29
N ARG A 366 5.16 5.11 -16.34
CA ARG A 366 3.91 5.88 -16.25
C ARG A 366 3.93 7.19 -17.00
N VAL A 367 5.05 7.90 -16.96
CA VAL A 367 5.19 9.29 -17.42
C VAL A 367 5.99 9.37 -18.73
N GLY A 368 6.77 8.33 -19.05
CA GLY A 368 7.66 8.32 -20.22
C GLY A 368 8.74 9.37 -20.10
N ASP A 369 9.09 10.00 -21.23
CA ASP A 369 10.16 10.99 -21.35
C ASP A 369 9.66 12.44 -21.18
N ALA A 370 8.47 12.63 -20.58
CA ALA A 370 7.93 13.97 -20.34
C ALA A 370 8.68 14.72 -19.22
N VAL A 371 9.50 14.03 -18.44
CA VAL A 371 10.32 14.56 -17.36
C VAL A 371 11.79 14.16 -17.53
N GLU A 372 12.70 14.91 -16.92
CA GLU A 372 14.12 14.58 -16.87
C GLU A 372 14.41 13.69 -15.64
N TYR A 373 15.06 12.57 -15.85
CA TYR A 373 15.43 11.60 -14.80
C TYR A 373 16.88 11.84 -14.36
N ALA A 374 17.06 12.33 -13.14
CA ALA A 374 18.39 12.59 -12.61
C ALA A 374 19.05 11.31 -12.10
N VAL A 375 20.39 11.26 -12.14
CA VAL A 375 21.19 10.13 -11.68
C VAL A 375 21.26 10.07 -10.15
N ASP A 376 21.26 11.25 -9.51
CA ASP A 376 21.31 11.39 -8.05
C ASP A 376 20.56 12.65 -7.59
N MET A 377 20.39 12.77 -6.26
CA MET A 377 19.64 13.87 -5.66
C MET A 377 20.25 15.25 -5.90
N TYR A 378 21.57 15.35 -6.01
CA TYR A 378 22.25 16.62 -6.23
C TYR A 378 22.23 17.03 -7.71
N GLY A 379 22.41 16.07 -8.62
CA GLY A 379 22.21 16.29 -10.05
C GLY A 379 20.78 16.74 -10.38
N ALA A 380 19.80 16.25 -9.61
CA ALA A 380 18.41 16.65 -9.77
C ALA A 380 18.18 18.15 -9.54
N VAL A 381 18.88 18.79 -8.61
CA VAL A 381 18.67 20.20 -8.23
C VAL A 381 19.54 21.19 -9.03
N LEU A 382 20.39 20.71 -9.94
CA LEU A 382 21.25 21.58 -10.75
C LEU A 382 20.40 22.53 -11.61
N ASP A 383 20.67 23.83 -11.51
CA ASP A 383 19.96 24.91 -12.21
C ASP A 383 18.44 24.96 -11.96
N SER A 384 17.97 24.34 -10.86
CA SER A 384 16.55 24.33 -10.50
C SER A 384 16.10 25.66 -9.91
N ASP A 385 14.88 26.05 -10.23
CA ASP A 385 14.20 27.22 -9.67
C ASP A 385 13.47 26.89 -8.37
N ALA A 386 13.10 25.63 -8.15
CA ALA A 386 12.50 25.14 -6.91
C ALA A 386 12.76 23.65 -6.71
N LEU A 387 12.88 23.26 -5.45
CA LEU A 387 12.90 21.87 -4.99
C LEU A 387 11.62 21.56 -4.22
N LEU A 388 10.87 20.56 -4.66
CA LEU A 388 9.69 20.03 -3.96
C LEU A 388 10.01 18.65 -3.37
N LEU A 389 9.82 18.50 -2.08
CA LEU A 389 9.94 17.20 -1.39
C LEU A 389 8.55 16.56 -1.29
N LEU A 390 8.38 15.39 -1.92
CA LEU A 390 7.11 14.67 -1.96
C LEU A 390 7.13 13.38 -1.12
N THR A 391 8.31 12.76 -0.95
CA THR A 391 8.47 11.51 -0.20
C THR A 391 9.68 11.63 0.73
N GLU A 392 9.47 11.31 2.00
CA GLU A 392 10.45 11.52 3.07
C GLU A 392 11.50 10.40 3.20
N TRP A 393 12.17 10.05 2.10
CA TRP A 393 13.26 9.10 2.13
C TRP A 393 14.36 9.50 3.13
N LYS A 394 14.99 8.53 3.77
CA LYS A 394 16.10 8.79 4.73
C LYS A 394 17.22 9.60 4.08
N LEU A 395 17.50 9.31 2.79
CA LEU A 395 18.50 10.00 1.99
C LEU A 395 18.30 11.52 1.93
N PHE A 396 17.03 11.97 1.92
CA PHE A 396 16.70 13.39 1.81
C PHE A 396 16.72 14.15 3.14
N ARG A 397 16.88 13.46 4.28
CA ARG A 397 16.72 14.11 5.60
C ARG A 397 17.88 15.04 5.98
N LEU A 398 19.11 14.73 5.56
CA LEU A 398 20.31 15.50 5.87
C LEU A 398 21.13 15.77 4.61
N PRO A 399 20.57 16.54 3.65
CA PRO A 399 21.32 16.88 2.44
C PRO A 399 22.36 17.96 2.72
N SER A 400 23.35 18.09 1.83
CA SER A 400 24.29 19.20 1.89
C SER A 400 23.64 20.48 1.34
N TRP A 401 23.04 21.27 2.22
CA TRP A 401 22.39 22.54 1.84
C TRP A 401 23.36 23.52 1.17
N GLY A 402 24.63 23.51 1.57
CA GLY A 402 25.65 24.34 0.94
C GLY A 402 25.92 23.98 -0.53
N VAL A 403 25.84 22.70 -0.90
CA VAL A 403 25.93 22.26 -2.30
C VAL A 403 24.65 22.67 -3.04
N ILE A 404 23.48 22.36 -2.50
CA ILE A 404 22.20 22.68 -3.12
C ILE A 404 22.07 24.18 -3.40
N LYS A 405 22.41 25.02 -2.42
CA LYS A 405 22.38 26.48 -2.56
C LYS A 405 23.23 27.00 -3.74
N LYS A 406 24.38 26.36 -3.98
CA LYS A 406 25.32 26.77 -5.06
C LYS A 406 24.88 26.26 -6.42
N THR A 407 24.08 25.21 -6.49
CA THR A 407 23.70 24.55 -7.75
C THR A 407 22.33 24.95 -8.26
N MET A 408 21.44 25.44 -7.38
CA MET A 408 20.13 25.95 -7.79
C MET A 408 20.19 27.39 -8.31
N ASN A 409 19.31 27.74 -9.26
CA ASN A 409 19.11 29.11 -9.72
C ASN A 409 18.42 29.95 -8.63
N HIS A 410 17.37 29.41 -8.02
CA HIS A 410 16.64 30.02 -6.91
C HIS A 410 16.59 29.08 -5.73
N ALA A 411 16.92 29.58 -4.56
CA ALA A 411 16.98 28.78 -3.33
C ALA A 411 15.59 28.64 -2.69
N VAL A 412 14.69 27.97 -3.38
CA VAL A 412 13.31 27.71 -2.94
C VAL A 412 13.11 26.24 -2.65
N VAL A 413 12.69 25.93 -1.43
CA VAL A 413 12.35 24.55 -1.00
C VAL A 413 10.91 24.52 -0.53
N ILE A 414 10.11 23.62 -1.10
CA ILE A 414 8.73 23.37 -0.69
C ILE A 414 8.66 21.94 -0.15
N ASP A 415 8.49 21.84 1.16
CA ASP A 415 8.52 20.58 1.90
C ASP A 415 7.11 20.02 2.13
N GLY A 416 6.75 18.99 1.39
CA GLY A 416 5.48 18.29 1.51
C GLY A 416 5.41 17.27 2.65
N ARG A 417 6.47 17.14 3.46
CA ARG A 417 6.56 16.15 4.54
C ARG A 417 7.00 16.73 5.88
N ASN A 418 7.31 18.02 5.92
CA ASN A 418 7.77 18.73 7.12
C ASN A 418 8.94 18.04 7.80
N ILE A 419 9.97 17.65 7.04
CA ILE A 419 11.14 16.95 7.56
C ILE A 419 12.33 17.86 7.83
N TYR A 420 12.31 19.11 7.36
CA TYR A 420 13.41 20.05 7.51
C TYR A 420 13.14 21.06 8.62
N ASP A 421 14.23 21.66 9.12
CA ASP A 421 14.18 22.75 10.11
C ASP A 421 14.16 24.11 9.41
N ALA A 422 13.17 24.92 9.75
CA ALA A 422 12.98 26.23 9.12
C ALA A 422 14.11 27.21 9.44
N GLN A 423 14.70 27.15 10.65
CA GLN A 423 15.80 28.03 11.05
C GLN A 423 17.09 27.63 10.34
N GLU A 424 17.32 26.33 10.17
CA GLU A 424 18.45 25.82 9.41
C GLU A 424 18.40 26.30 7.95
N LEU A 425 17.27 26.12 7.25
CA LEU A 425 17.13 26.53 5.86
C LEU A 425 17.23 28.06 5.71
N ALA A 426 16.64 28.81 6.61
CA ALA A 426 16.78 30.28 6.64
C ALA A 426 18.25 30.70 6.84
N GLY A 427 19.01 30.02 7.69
CA GLY A 427 20.44 30.24 7.91
C GLY A 427 21.28 30.01 6.63
N TRP A 428 20.87 29.06 5.78
CA TRP A 428 21.45 28.83 4.46
C TRP A 428 20.93 29.80 3.38
N GLY A 429 19.94 30.63 3.69
CA GLY A 429 19.33 31.60 2.78
C GLY A 429 18.38 30.94 1.77
N PHE A 430 17.64 29.92 2.17
CA PHE A 430 16.53 29.36 1.41
C PHE A 430 15.21 30.01 1.78
N ASP A 431 14.38 30.22 0.77
CA ASP A 431 12.96 30.45 0.98
C ASP A 431 12.29 29.09 1.19
N TYR A 432 11.89 28.82 2.44
CA TYR A 432 11.36 27.52 2.85
C TYR A 432 9.87 27.61 3.09
N LEU A 433 9.10 26.86 2.29
CA LEU A 433 7.67 26.73 2.44
C LEU A 433 7.36 25.29 2.86
N TYR A 434 6.48 25.13 3.83
CA TYR A 434 6.07 23.82 4.33
C TYR A 434 4.59 23.80 4.71
N ILE A 435 4.09 22.70 5.25
CA ILE A 435 2.66 22.50 5.50
C ILE A 435 2.33 22.91 6.92
N GLY A 436 1.30 23.77 7.10
CA GLY A 436 0.73 24.10 8.38
C GLY A 436 1.46 25.21 9.15
N LYS A 437 2.17 26.08 8.44
CA LYS A 437 2.69 27.35 8.99
C LYS A 437 3.04 28.35 7.89
#